data_7aa51e8d6c2891b5fc315c82ca823702
#
_entry.id   7aa51e8d6c2891b5fc315c82ca823702
#
_cell.length_a   1.000
_cell.length_b   1.000
_cell.length_c   1.000
_cell.angle_alpha   90.00
_cell.angle_beta   90.00
_cell.angle_gamma   90.00
#
_symmetry.space_group_name_H-M   'P 1'
#
loop_
_entity.id
_entity.type
_entity.pdbx_description
1 polymer ?
#
loop_
_entity_poly.entity_id
_entity_poly.type
_entity_poly.pdbx_seq_one_letter_code
_entity_poly.pdbx_strand_id
1 'polypeptide(L)'
;MERRRVVITGLGAITPVGLTAEESWQAVKDGACGIAPITQFDPSDMKVKLAAEVKDFVPENYLPKPEIKRMGRFTQFAVVSAMAAMADANFTLDEAGADRCGVIVSSGIGGLSITEA
;
A
#
# COMPACT_ATOMS: atom_id res chain seq x y z
N MET A 1 -22.93 9.72 28.36
CA MET A 1 -22.31 8.68 27.48
C MET A 1 -20.81 8.88 27.49
N GLU A 2 -20.07 7.93 28.01
CA GLU A 2 -18.62 7.97 28.00
C GLU A 2 -18.14 7.72 26.56
N ARG A 3 -17.40 8.67 25.97
CA ARG A 3 -16.89 8.53 24.59
C ARG A 3 -15.72 7.54 24.62
N ARG A 4 -15.82 6.46 23.85
CA ARG A 4 -14.69 5.53 23.65
C ARG A 4 -13.53 6.28 22.97
N ARG A 5 -12.33 6.14 23.52
CA ARG A 5 -11.12 6.65 22.89
C ARG A 5 -10.65 5.64 21.84
N VAL A 6 -10.47 6.10 20.62
CA VAL A 6 -9.89 5.34 19.51
C VAL A 6 -8.54 5.97 19.17
N VAL A 7 -7.52 5.16 19.03
CA VAL A 7 -6.15 5.59 18.72
C VAL A 7 -5.59 4.82 17.55
N ILE A 8 -4.69 5.43 16.80
CA ILE A 8 -3.87 4.78 15.77
C ILE A 8 -2.63 4.26 16.48
N THR A 9 -2.34 2.97 16.35
CA THR A 9 -1.22 2.30 17.04
C THR A 9 -0.06 1.98 16.11
N GLY A 10 -0.27 1.96 14.80
CA GLY A 10 0.78 1.71 13.82
C GLY A 10 0.41 2.22 12.44
N LEU A 11 1.42 2.57 11.67
CA LEU A 11 1.31 3.09 10.32
C LEU A 11 2.15 2.25 9.35
N GLY A 12 1.60 1.99 8.18
CA GLY A 12 2.31 1.39 7.05
C GLY A 12 1.85 2.06 5.76
N ALA A 13 2.79 2.41 4.91
CA ALA A 13 2.49 3.07 3.64
C ALA A 13 3.47 2.63 2.55
N ILE A 14 2.95 2.54 1.33
CA ILE A 14 3.69 2.44 0.10
C ILE A 14 3.12 3.51 -0.82
N THR A 15 3.94 4.48 -1.19
CA THR A 15 3.52 5.65 -1.96
C THR A 15 4.48 5.92 -3.13
N PRO A 16 4.08 6.74 -4.09
CA PRO A 16 4.99 7.16 -5.17
C PRO A 16 6.22 7.95 -4.73
N VAL A 17 6.27 8.38 -3.46
CA VAL A 17 7.38 9.18 -2.90
C VAL A 17 8.12 8.47 -1.75
N GLY A 18 7.73 7.24 -1.41
CA GLY A 18 8.41 6.45 -0.39
C GLY A 18 7.80 5.07 -0.23
N LEU A 19 8.60 4.08 0.12
CA LEU A 19 8.17 2.69 0.33
C LEU A 19 7.86 2.37 1.79
N THR A 20 8.03 3.36 2.68
CA THR A 20 7.64 3.30 4.09
C THR A 20 6.84 4.54 4.47
N ALA A 21 6.14 4.48 5.60
CA ALA A 21 5.41 5.63 6.14
C ALA A 21 6.37 6.79 6.48
N GLU A 22 7.55 6.49 7.03
CA GLU A 22 8.56 7.49 7.39
C GLU A 22 9.16 8.18 6.16
N GLU A 23 9.60 7.40 5.14
CA GLU A 23 10.10 7.93 3.88
C GLU A 23 9.05 8.80 3.19
N SER A 24 7.80 8.33 3.12
CA SER A 24 6.70 9.06 2.51
C SER A 24 6.45 10.38 3.23
N TRP A 25 6.45 10.37 4.55
CA TRP A 25 6.27 11.56 5.37
C TRP A 25 7.41 12.56 5.22
N GLN A 26 8.65 12.06 5.19
CA GLN A 26 9.80 12.93 4.96
C GLN A 26 9.75 13.57 3.58
N ALA A 27 9.46 12.78 2.54
CA ALA A 27 9.31 13.28 1.18
C ALA A 27 8.21 14.35 1.05
N VAL A 28 7.08 14.17 1.74
CA VAL A 28 6.01 15.18 1.78
C VAL A 28 6.47 16.47 2.47
N LYS A 29 7.20 16.36 3.58
CA LYS A 29 7.77 17.56 4.26
C LYS A 29 8.75 18.31 3.37
N ASP A 30 9.52 17.58 2.57
CA ASP A 30 10.51 18.16 1.65
C ASP A 30 9.88 18.66 0.34
N GLY A 31 8.56 18.53 0.19
CA GLY A 31 7.82 18.97 -1.01
C GLY A 31 8.06 18.10 -2.24
N ALA A 32 8.44 16.81 -2.06
CA ALA A 32 8.66 15.90 -3.16
C ALA A 32 7.38 15.66 -3.96
N CYS A 33 7.49 15.64 -5.28
CA CYS A 33 6.40 15.33 -6.20
C CYS A 33 6.58 13.92 -6.78
N GLY A 34 5.60 13.05 -6.53
CA GLY A 34 5.57 11.69 -7.08
C GLY A 34 4.93 11.58 -8.48
N ILE A 35 4.39 12.69 -9.01
CA ILE A 35 3.73 12.72 -10.32
C ILE A 35 4.80 12.83 -11.42
N ALA A 36 4.74 11.94 -12.39
CA ALA A 36 5.66 11.87 -13.53
C ALA A 36 4.95 11.32 -14.77
N PRO A 37 5.57 11.34 -15.95
CA PRO A 37 5.04 10.65 -17.12
C PRO A 37 4.79 9.17 -16.83
N ILE A 38 3.66 8.65 -17.31
CA ILE A 38 3.26 7.24 -17.17
C ILE A 38 4.29 6.35 -17.87
N THR A 39 4.72 5.29 -17.19
CA THR A 39 5.71 4.33 -17.70
C THR A 39 5.18 2.91 -17.83
N GLN A 40 4.06 2.58 -17.21
CA GLN A 40 3.53 1.21 -17.17
C GLN A 40 2.79 0.79 -18.44
N PHE A 41 2.37 1.74 -19.25
CA PHE A 41 1.73 1.51 -20.56
C PHE A 41 1.95 2.72 -21.47
N ASP A 42 1.62 2.59 -22.75
CA ASP A 42 1.69 3.70 -23.70
C ASP A 42 0.46 4.64 -23.56
N PRO A 43 0.63 5.87 -23.04
CA PRO A 43 -0.45 6.83 -22.86
C PRO A 43 -0.63 7.77 -24.08
N SER A 44 -0.07 7.46 -25.26
CA SER A 44 -0.01 8.36 -26.41
C SER A 44 -1.39 8.89 -26.82
N ASP A 45 -2.40 8.02 -26.80
CA ASP A 45 -3.78 8.33 -27.17
C ASP A 45 -4.60 8.95 -26.04
N MET A 46 -4.02 9.09 -24.83
CA MET A 46 -4.73 9.64 -23.69
C MET A 46 -4.53 11.14 -23.55
N LYS A 47 -5.57 11.82 -23.03
CA LYS A 47 -5.49 13.25 -22.72
C LYS A 47 -4.55 13.54 -21.55
N VAL A 48 -4.53 12.66 -20.55
CA VAL A 48 -3.67 12.74 -19.37
C VAL A 48 -2.55 11.72 -19.53
N LYS A 49 -1.31 12.17 -19.40
CA LYS A 49 -0.09 11.37 -19.59
C LYS A 49 0.78 11.33 -18.34
N LEU A 50 0.26 11.83 -17.23
CA LEU A 50 0.94 11.88 -15.94
C LEU A 50 0.20 11.04 -14.91
N ALA A 51 0.95 10.32 -14.10
CA ALA A 51 0.44 9.58 -12.95
C ALA A 51 1.49 9.55 -11.83
N ALA A 52 1.02 9.27 -10.61
CA ALA A 52 1.88 8.99 -9.49
C ALA A 52 2.05 7.47 -9.37
N GLU A 53 3.09 6.93 -9.98
CA GLU A 53 3.41 5.50 -9.97
C GLU A 53 4.34 5.18 -8.81
N VAL A 54 4.09 4.06 -8.12
CA VAL A 54 5.03 3.52 -7.13
C VAL A 54 6.22 2.92 -7.87
N LYS A 55 7.40 3.48 -7.64
CA LYS A 55 8.67 3.06 -8.23
C LYS A 55 9.45 2.21 -7.23
N ASP A 56 10.40 1.45 -7.74
CA ASP A 56 11.38 0.69 -6.94
C ASP A 56 10.78 -0.34 -5.95
N PHE A 57 9.48 -0.62 -6.04
CA PHE A 57 8.86 -1.67 -5.26
C PHE A 57 9.16 -3.04 -5.85
N VAL A 58 9.99 -3.79 -5.15
CA VAL A 58 10.36 -5.17 -5.45
C VAL A 58 9.63 -6.08 -4.47
N PRO A 59 8.54 -6.75 -4.89
CA PRO A 59 7.71 -7.53 -3.97
C PRO A 59 8.45 -8.70 -3.32
N GLU A 60 9.48 -9.24 -3.97
CA GLU A 60 10.33 -10.32 -3.46
C GLU A 60 11.07 -9.96 -2.17
N ASN A 61 11.25 -8.67 -1.89
CA ASN A 61 11.85 -8.20 -0.64
C ASN A 61 10.91 -8.36 0.56
N TYR A 62 9.62 -8.56 0.32
CA TYR A 62 8.57 -8.55 1.34
C TYR A 62 7.75 -9.84 1.39
N LEU A 63 7.57 -10.48 0.24
CA LEU A 63 6.61 -11.57 0.07
C LEU A 63 7.27 -12.79 -0.59
N PRO A 64 6.85 -14.02 -0.22
CA PRO A 64 7.27 -15.24 -0.90
C PRO A 64 6.81 -15.27 -2.36
N LYS A 65 7.68 -15.77 -3.25
CA LYS A 65 7.38 -15.89 -4.69
C LYS A 65 6.03 -16.56 -5.05
N PRO A 66 5.59 -17.63 -4.35
CA PRO A 66 4.30 -18.24 -4.65
C PRO A 66 3.12 -17.31 -4.39
N GLU A 67 3.20 -16.45 -3.39
CA GLU A 67 2.16 -15.48 -3.05
C GLU A 67 2.14 -14.33 -4.05
N ILE A 68 3.32 -13.81 -4.42
CA ILE A 68 3.46 -12.75 -5.41
C ILE A 68 2.74 -13.11 -6.71
N LYS A 69 2.88 -14.36 -7.17
CA LYS A 69 2.23 -14.84 -8.41
C LYS A 69 0.69 -14.88 -8.35
N ARG A 70 0.13 -14.91 -7.15
CA ARG A 70 -1.32 -14.97 -6.91
C ARG A 70 -1.94 -13.61 -6.64
N MET A 71 -1.11 -12.59 -6.43
CA MET A 71 -1.55 -11.26 -6.04
C MET A 71 -1.29 -10.26 -7.14
N GLY A 72 -2.29 -9.45 -7.46
CA GLY A 72 -2.07 -8.25 -8.24
C GLY A 72 -1.25 -7.20 -7.48
N ARG A 73 -0.63 -6.30 -8.21
CA ARG A 73 0.25 -5.27 -7.62
C ARG A 73 -0.43 -4.46 -6.51
N PHE A 74 -1.69 -4.10 -6.69
CA PHE A 74 -2.47 -3.38 -5.66
C PHE A 74 -2.65 -4.21 -4.38
N THR A 75 -2.84 -5.54 -4.50
CA THR A 75 -2.92 -6.45 -3.36
C THR A 75 -1.56 -6.56 -2.65
N GLN A 76 -0.47 -6.63 -3.41
CA GLN A 76 0.89 -6.62 -2.85
C GLN A 76 1.14 -5.37 -2.02
N PHE A 77 0.76 -4.19 -2.50
CA PHE A 77 0.85 -2.93 -1.73
C PHE A 77 0.04 -2.99 -0.44
N ALA A 78 -1.20 -3.48 -0.52
CA ALA A 78 -2.08 -3.57 0.64
C ALA A 78 -1.51 -4.50 1.71
N VAL A 79 -1.04 -5.70 1.32
CA VAL A 79 -0.47 -6.68 2.26
C VAL A 79 0.81 -6.15 2.89
N VAL A 80 1.74 -5.61 2.10
CA VAL A 80 3.02 -5.10 2.63
C VAL A 80 2.79 -3.88 3.53
N SER A 81 1.87 -2.97 3.18
CA SER A 81 1.51 -1.84 4.05
C SER A 81 0.87 -2.30 5.36
N ALA A 82 0.00 -3.32 5.31
CA ALA A 82 -0.60 -3.90 6.51
C ALA A 82 0.43 -4.57 7.42
N MET A 83 1.37 -5.33 6.84
CA MET A 83 2.48 -5.93 7.59
C MET A 83 3.35 -4.86 8.27
N ALA A 84 3.66 -3.78 7.57
CA ALA A 84 4.42 -2.67 8.13
C ALA A 84 3.67 -1.97 9.28
N ALA A 85 2.36 -1.75 9.14
CA ALA A 85 1.53 -1.17 10.20
C ALA A 85 1.44 -2.05 11.44
N MET A 86 1.34 -3.37 11.26
CA MET A 86 1.34 -4.33 12.39
C MET A 86 2.69 -4.36 13.10
N ALA A 87 3.78 -4.29 12.36
CA ALA A 87 5.13 -4.22 12.91
C ALA A 87 5.36 -2.92 13.69
N ASP A 88 4.95 -1.78 13.14
CA ASP A 88 5.03 -0.46 13.79
C ASP A 88 4.19 -0.41 15.07
N ALA A 89 2.99 -1.02 15.07
CA ALA A 89 2.14 -1.16 16.24
C ALA A 89 2.71 -2.12 17.31
N ASN A 90 3.76 -2.87 16.99
CA ASN A 90 4.22 -4.02 17.79
C ASN A 90 3.04 -4.97 18.13
N PHE A 91 2.17 -5.19 17.15
CA PHE A 91 0.93 -5.94 17.32
C PHE A 91 1.12 -7.39 16.87
N THR A 92 0.82 -8.30 17.76
CA THR A 92 0.73 -9.75 17.48
C THR A 92 -0.69 -10.21 17.73
N LEU A 93 -1.24 -10.93 16.77
CA LEU A 93 -2.57 -11.52 16.87
C LEU A 93 -2.45 -12.89 17.54
N ASP A 94 -3.11 -13.06 18.69
CA ASP A 94 -3.32 -14.34 19.33
C ASP A 94 -4.72 -14.91 19.06
N GLU A 95 -4.94 -16.19 19.36
CA GLU A 95 -6.24 -16.83 19.13
C GLU A 95 -7.38 -16.13 19.91
N ALA A 96 -7.09 -15.64 21.12
CA ALA A 96 -8.08 -14.97 21.96
C ALA A 96 -8.47 -13.57 21.45
N GLY A 97 -7.54 -12.91 20.74
CA GLY A 97 -7.76 -11.60 20.14
C GLY A 97 -8.37 -11.66 18.74
N ALA A 98 -8.26 -12.79 18.04
CA ALA A 98 -8.67 -12.94 16.64
C ALA A 98 -10.15 -12.58 16.42
N ASP A 99 -11.04 -13.01 17.29
CA ASP A 99 -12.49 -12.73 17.21
C ASP A 99 -12.84 -11.24 17.39
N ARG A 100 -11.90 -10.44 17.87
CA ARG A 100 -12.07 -9.01 18.10
C ARG A 100 -11.35 -8.14 17.08
N CYS A 101 -10.61 -8.75 16.17
CA CYS A 101 -9.88 -8.06 15.13
C CYS A 101 -10.67 -8.08 13.82
N GLY A 102 -10.74 -6.94 13.16
CA GLY A 102 -11.33 -6.82 11.83
C GLY A 102 -10.31 -6.25 10.86
N VAL A 103 -10.43 -6.62 9.60
CA VAL A 103 -9.62 -6.09 8.49
C VAL A 103 -10.55 -5.43 7.49
N ILE A 104 -10.24 -4.18 7.17
CA ILE A 104 -10.93 -3.44 6.11
C ILE A 104 -9.89 -2.96 5.12
N VAL A 105 -9.97 -3.47 3.90
CA VAL A 105 -9.12 -3.06 2.77
C VAL A 105 -10.03 -2.70 1.61
N SER A 106 -9.80 -1.56 1.01
CA SER A 106 -10.57 -1.11 -0.14
C SER A 106 -9.66 -0.65 -1.28
N SER A 107 -10.19 -0.70 -2.49
CA SER A 107 -9.54 -0.20 -3.69
C SER A 107 -10.57 0.49 -4.57
N GLY A 108 -10.16 1.50 -5.33
CA GLY A 108 -11.07 2.20 -6.24
C GLY A 108 -11.59 1.28 -7.34
N ILE A 109 -10.69 0.58 -8.04
CA ILE A 109 -11.01 -0.30 -9.18
C ILE A 109 -10.30 -1.66 -9.07
N GLY A 110 -9.33 -1.79 -8.19
CA GLY A 110 -8.44 -2.95 -8.13
C GLY A 110 -7.39 -2.90 -9.24
N GLY A 111 -7.11 -4.04 -9.85
CA GLY A 111 -6.15 -4.16 -10.95
C GLY A 111 -6.85 -4.46 -12.27
N LEU A 112 -7.03 -3.48 -13.14
CA LEU A 112 -7.61 -3.66 -14.48
C LEU A 112 -6.84 -4.71 -15.28
N SER A 113 -5.51 -4.70 -15.21
CA SER A 113 -4.65 -5.67 -15.89
C SER A 113 -4.90 -7.13 -15.50
N ILE A 114 -5.52 -7.38 -14.34
CA ILE A 114 -5.90 -8.75 -13.91
C ILE A 114 -7.26 -9.13 -14.46
N THR A 115 -8.12 -8.15 -14.69
CA THR A 115 -9.47 -8.37 -15.22
C THR A 115 -9.45 -8.57 -16.74
N GLU A 116 -8.43 -8.02 -17.41
CA GLU A 116 -8.23 -8.12 -18.86
C GLU A 116 -7.45 -9.38 -19.28
N ALA A 117 -6.83 -10.10 -18.33
CA ALA A 117 -6.08 -11.34 -18.58
C ALA A 117 -6.98 -12.57 -18.42
#